data_11e9125b348d370ffdcaa2a487b66181
#
_entry.id   11e9125b348d370ffdcaa2a487b66181
#
_cell.length_a   1.000
_cell.length_b   1.000
_cell.length_c   1.000
_cell.angle_alpha   90.00
_cell.angle_beta   90.00
_cell.angle_gamma   90.00
#
_symmetry.space_group_name_H-M   'P 1'
#
loop_
_entity.id
_entity.type
_entity.pdbx_description
1 polymer ?
#
loop_
_entity_poly.entity_id
_entity_poly.type
_entity_poly.pdbx_seq_one_letter_code
_entity_poly.pdbx_strand_id
1 'polypeptide(L)'
;MGQSRATFDQSKITALRENLPTFSAETALVDPADTTLGQYLDFYQLPIPRGDLHLRAGVINLHQAEQHQAIVSLCWMPKNPFGSVIVVHGYMDHMGLFNHLIEHLLERRLNVICFDLPGHGLSTGQPGFILDYADYVRALTGVIDISQTMFDLPLQAIGQSMGGAILLKHLINFGRKENYPFARLNLLAPLLRPRGWGANRLLFRLVRLFSGSSKRVFR
;
A
#
# COMPACT_ATOMS: atom_id res chain seq x y z
N MET A 1 -15.97 -31.46 8.95
CA MET A 1 -14.83 -31.65 8.07
C MET A 1 -14.25 -30.26 7.77
N GLY A 2 -13.17 -29.87 8.46
CA GLY A 2 -12.54 -28.58 8.26
C GLY A 2 -11.78 -28.62 6.94
N GLN A 3 -12.25 -27.85 5.97
CA GLN A 3 -11.43 -27.53 4.80
C GLN A 3 -10.18 -26.81 5.30
N SER A 4 -9.01 -27.39 5.06
CA SER A 4 -7.73 -26.72 5.23
C SER A 4 -7.80 -25.42 4.44
N ARG A 5 -7.88 -24.26 5.10
CA ARG A 5 -7.74 -22.96 4.43
C ARG A 5 -6.40 -22.98 3.71
N ALA A 6 -6.44 -22.89 2.40
CA ALA A 6 -5.22 -22.81 1.60
C ALA A 6 -4.36 -21.65 2.14
N THR A 7 -3.15 -21.92 2.55
CA THR A 7 -2.22 -20.88 2.99
C THR A 7 -1.73 -20.14 1.75
N PHE A 8 -1.76 -18.81 1.79
CA PHE A 8 -1.16 -17.99 0.75
C PHE A 8 0.33 -17.81 1.10
N ASP A 9 1.15 -18.77 0.70
CA ASP A 9 2.57 -18.85 1.05
C ASP A 9 3.46 -17.91 0.20
N GLN A 10 4.73 -17.81 0.58
CA GLN A 10 5.71 -16.93 -0.07
C GLN A 10 5.91 -17.27 -1.56
N SER A 11 5.76 -18.53 -1.97
CA SER A 11 5.91 -18.94 -3.37
C SER A 11 4.78 -18.36 -4.23
N LYS A 12 3.54 -18.41 -3.73
CA LYS A 12 2.37 -17.82 -4.38
C LYS A 12 2.45 -16.29 -4.44
N ILE A 13 2.95 -15.65 -3.37
CA ILE A 13 3.19 -14.19 -3.35
C ILE A 13 4.17 -13.81 -4.46
N THR A 14 5.29 -14.52 -4.58
CA THR A 14 6.31 -14.26 -5.59
C THR A 14 5.75 -14.48 -6.99
N ALA A 15 5.11 -15.63 -7.24
CA ALA A 15 4.49 -15.94 -8.52
C ALA A 15 3.41 -14.92 -8.92
N LEU A 16 2.58 -14.49 -7.97
CA LEU A 16 1.57 -13.46 -8.24
C LEU A 16 2.23 -12.16 -8.68
N ARG A 17 3.21 -11.64 -7.94
CA ARG A 17 3.89 -10.39 -8.25
C ARG A 17 4.59 -10.43 -9.61
N GLU A 18 5.28 -11.53 -9.94
CA GLU A 18 6.03 -11.68 -11.19
C GLU A 18 5.13 -11.75 -12.43
N ASN A 19 3.90 -12.21 -12.28
CA ASN A 19 2.91 -12.31 -13.35
C ASN A 19 2.05 -11.05 -13.51
N LEU A 20 2.15 -10.06 -12.60
CA LEU A 20 1.42 -8.81 -12.73
C LEU A 20 2.09 -7.87 -13.75
N PRO A 21 1.31 -7.20 -14.61
CA PRO A 21 1.83 -6.18 -15.52
C PRO A 21 2.30 -4.93 -14.76
N THR A 22 2.96 -4.01 -15.46
CA THR A 22 3.20 -2.67 -14.95
C THR A 22 1.87 -1.98 -14.68
N PHE A 23 1.73 -1.38 -13.49
CA PHE A 23 0.51 -0.66 -13.10
C PHE A 23 0.48 0.73 -13.75
N SER A 24 -0.50 0.98 -14.61
CA SER A 24 -0.67 2.25 -15.33
C SER A 24 -2.15 2.48 -15.70
N ALA A 25 -2.43 3.61 -16.33
CA ALA A 25 -3.75 3.90 -16.88
C ALA A 25 -4.15 2.95 -18.02
N GLU A 26 -3.17 2.42 -18.76
CA GLU A 26 -3.34 1.49 -19.88
C GLU A 26 -3.37 0.02 -19.44
N THR A 27 -3.07 -0.28 -18.17
CA THR A 27 -3.12 -1.65 -17.65
C THR A 27 -4.49 -2.27 -17.92
N ALA A 28 -4.51 -3.43 -18.55
CA ALA A 28 -5.75 -4.15 -18.87
C ALA A 28 -6.56 -4.44 -17.60
N LEU A 29 -7.88 -4.47 -17.76
CA LEU A 29 -8.75 -4.96 -16.69
C LEU A 29 -8.47 -6.44 -16.45
N VAL A 30 -8.46 -6.82 -15.18
CA VAL A 30 -8.17 -8.19 -14.77
C VAL A 30 -9.46 -8.97 -14.63
N ASP A 31 -9.53 -10.14 -15.27
CA ASP A 31 -10.46 -11.19 -14.88
C ASP A 31 -9.71 -12.13 -13.93
N PRO A 32 -10.04 -12.13 -12.64
CA PRO A 32 -9.34 -12.95 -11.66
C PRO A 32 -9.78 -14.42 -11.65
N ALA A 33 -10.75 -14.82 -12.48
CA ALA A 33 -11.22 -16.20 -12.51
C ALA A 33 -10.05 -17.17 -12.79
N ASP A 34 -9.93 -18.19 -11.96
CA ASP A 34 -8.93 -19.26 -12.04
C ASP A 34 -7.46 -18.81 -12.05
N THR A 35 -7.18 -17.61 -11.54
CA THR A 35 -5.83 -17.04 -11.46
C THR A 35 -5.28 -17.05 -10.02
N THR A 36 -3.96 -16.89 -9.87
CA THR A 36 -3.33 -16.69 -8.55
C THR A 36 -3.85 -15.41 -7.87
N LEU A 37 -4.18 -14.38 -8.65
CA LEU A 37 -4.82 -13.17 -8.13
C LEU A 37 -6.23 -13.48 -7.60
N GLY A 38 -7.02 -14.27 -8.32
CA GLY A 38 -8.33 -14.71 -7.85
C GLY A 38 -8.26 -15.47 -6.53
N GLN A 39 -7.29 -16.37 -6.39
CA GLN A 39 -7.03 -17.07 -5.12
C GLN A 39 -6.64 -16.11 -3.98
N TYR A 40 -5.88 -15.05 -4.27
CA TYR A 40 -5.54 -14.00 -3.29
C TYR A 40 -6.79 -13.22 -2.86
N LEU A 41 -7.61 -12.79 -3.82
CA LEU A 41 -8.85 -12.07 -3.54
C LEU A 41 -9.81 -12.92 -2.68
N ASP A 42 -9.99 -14.19 -3.02
CA ASP A 42 -10.85 -15.12 -2.28
C ASP A 42 -10.32 -15.38 -0.85
N PHE A 43 -9.01 -15.64 -0.72
CA PHE A 43 -8.38 -15.91 0.56
C PHE A 43 -8.58 -14.76 1.58
N TYR A 44 -8.45 -13.50 1.12
CA TYR A 44 -8.62 -12.31 1.95
C TYR A 44 -10.04 -11.75 1.90
N GLN A 45 -10.97 -12.42 1.20
CA GLN A 45 -12.35 -11.98 1.03
C GLN A 45 -12.43 -10.55 0.42
N LEU A 46 -11.52 -10.23 -0.47
CA LEU A 46 -11.53 -8.97 -1.20
C LEU A 46 -12.61 -8.98 -2.29
N PRO A 47 -13.19 -7.82 -2.65
CA PRO A 47 -14.21 -7.75 -3.69
C PRO A 47 -13.73 -8.34 -5.01
N ILE A 48 -14.45 -9.36 -5.49
CA ILE A 48 -14.18 -9.97 -6.79
C ILE A 48 -14.94 -9.17 -7.86
N PRO A 49 -14.27 -8.72 -8.94
CA PRO A 49 -14.92 -7.99 -10.02
C PRO A 49 -16.09 -8.78 -10.62
N ARG A 50 -17.26 -8.16 -10.70
CA ARG A 50 -18.45 -8.71 -11.31
C ARG A 50 -19.33 -7.58 -11.86
N GLY A 51 -19.95 -7.79 -13.01
CA GLY A 51 -20.83 -6.80 -13.64
C GLY A 51 -20.10 -5.47 -13.89
N ASP A 52 -20.58 -4.40 -13.27
CA ASP A 52 -20.04 -3.04 -13.44
C ASP A 52 -18.83 -2.72 -12.50
N LEU A 53 -18.35 -3.69 -11.72
CA LEU A 53 -17.13 -3.54 -10.92
C LEU A 53 -15.94 -4.09 -11.70
N HIS A 54 -14.99 -3.23 -11.99
CA HIS A 54 -13.74 -3.58 -12.65
C HIS A 54 -12.57 -3.58 -11.69
N LEU A 55 -11.51 -4.34 -12.02
CA LEU A 55 -10.26 -4.38 -11.27
C LEU A 55 -9.08 -4.16 -12.22
N ARG A 56 -8.13 -3.33 -11.81
CA ARG A 56 -6.76 -3.32 -12.34
C ARG A 56 -5.80 -3.78 -11.26
N ALA A 57 -4.83 -4.57 -11.66
CA ALA A 57 -3.77 -5.03 -10.78
C ALA A 57 -2.43 -4.89 -11.50
N GLY A 58 -1.39 -4.48 -10.79
CA GLY A 58 -0.09 -4.33 -11.42
C GLY A 58 0.99 -3.93 -10.43
N VAL A 59 2.20 -3.76 -10.96
CA VAL A 59 3.41 -3.43 -10.23
C VAL A 59 3.91 -2.05 -10.63
N ILE A 60 4.17 -1.20 -9.64
CA ILE A 60 4.88 0.06 -9.82
C ILE A 60 6.36 -0.19 -9.49
N ASN A 61 7.22 -0.05 -10.48
CA ASN A 61 8.66 -0.19 -10.29
C ASN A 61 9.28 1.14 -9.88
N LEU A 62 9.77 1.21 -8.65
CA LEU A 62 10.50 2.35 -8.13
C LEU A 62 12.00 2.08 -8.27
N HIS A 63 12.64 2.88 -9.11
CA HIS A 63 14.09 2.81 -9.32
C HIS A 63 14.81 3.69 -8.29
N GLN A 64 15.62 3.10 -7.44
CA GLN A 64 16.59 3.80 -6.59
C GLN A 64 17.98 3.30 -6.94
N ALA A 65 19.01 4.13 -6.70
CA ALA A 65 20.37 3.93 -7.17
C ALA A 65 20.97 2.52 -6.95
N GLU A 66 20.49 1.77 -5.95
CA GLU A 66 20.96 0.40 -5.65
C GLU A 66 19.85 -0.61 -5.35
N GLN A 67 18.57 -0.21 -5.36
CA GLN A 67 17.46 -1.10 -5.01
C GLN A 67 16.27 -0.91 -5.95
N HIS A 68 15.84 -2.00 -6.58
CA HIS A 68 14.55 -2.05 -7.28
C HIS A 68 13.46 -2.43 -6.27
N GLN A 69 12.47 -1.56 -6.11
CA GLN A 69 11.28 -1.85 -5.32
C GLN A 69 10.09 -2.02 -6.26
N ALA A 70 9.48 -3.19 -6.20
CA ALA A 70 8.25 -3.51 -6.92
C ALA A 70 7.07 -3.34 -5.95
N ILE A 71 6.25 -2.33 -6.16
CA ILE A 71 5.08 -2.00 -5.34
C ILE A 71 3.84 -2.55 -6.01
N VAL A 72 3.22 -3.54 -5.40
CA VAL A 72 1.99 -4.13 -5.92
C VAL A 72 0.80 -3.26 -5.55
N SER A 73 -0.02 -2.95 -6.56
CA SER A 73 -1.20 -2.09 -6.44
C SER A 73 -2.42 -2.75 -7.06
N LEU A 74 -3.55 -2.62 -6.39
CA LEU A 74 -4.88 -3.03 -6.85
C LEU A 74 -5.79 -1.81 -6.91
N CYS A 75 -6.57 -1.68 -7.97
CA CYS A 75 -7.54 -0.61 -8.13
C CYS A 75 -8.90 -1.16 -8.53
N TRP A 76 -9.87 -1.07 -7.64
CA TRP A 76 -11.27 -1.36 -7.90
C TRP A 76 -11.99 -0.12 -8.42
N MET A 77 -12.74 -0.29 -9.50
CA MET A 77 -13.41 0.78 -10.22
C MET A 77 -14.89 0.42 -10.40
N PRO A 78 -15.79 0.99 -9.58
CA PRO A 78 -17.22 0.83 -9.77
C PRO A 78 -17.72 1.68 -10.95
N LYS A 79 -18.92 1.42 -11.43
CA LYS A 79 -19.58 2.24 -12.44
C LYS A 79 -19.88 3.64 -11.93
N ASN A 80 -19.59 4.66 -12.75
CA ASN A 80 -19.87 6.08 -12.47
C ASN A 80 -19.33 6.52 -11.08
N PRO A 81 -18.04 6.47 -10.83
CA PRO A 81 -17.47 6.88 -9.56
C PRO A 81 -17.56 8.39 -9.34
N PHE A 82 -17.67 8.83 -8.08
CA PHE A 82 -17.66 10.26 -7.71
C PHE A 82 -16.29 10.79 -7.37
N GLY A 83 -15.33 9.91 -7.11
CA GLY A 83 -14.00 10.25 -6.65
C GLY A 83 -13.13 9.01 -6.52
N SER A 84 -11.90 9.22 -6.08
CA SER A 84 -10.93 8.16 -5.90
C SER A 84 -10.33 8.22 -4.49
N VAL A 85 -10.01 7.07 -3.92
CA VAL A 85 -9.41 6.98 -2.59
C VAL A 85 -8.24 6.02 -2.59
N ILE A 86 -7.11 6.48 -2.07
CA ILE A 86 -5.93 5.65 -1.80
C ILE A 86 -6.00 5.18 -0.35
N VAL A 87 -5.87 3.87 -0.12
CA VAL A 87 -5.81 3.26 1.21
C VAL A 87 -4.37 2.86 1.52
N VAL A 88 -3.84 3.38 2.63
CA VAL A 88 -2.47 3.14 3.08
C VAL A 88 -2.51 2.37 4.40
N HIS A 89 -2.01 1.13 4.37
CA HIS A 89 -2.03 0.22 5.52
C HIS A 89 -1.01 0.57 6.61
N GLY A 90 -1.12 -0.09 7.76
CA GLY A 90 -0.24 0.05 8.91
C GLY A 90 1.05 -0.79 8.82
N TYR A 91 1.90 -0.68 9.86
CA TYR A 91 3.08 -1.53 10.01
C TYR A 91 2.65 -2.98 10.28
N MET A 92 3.30 -3.94 9.62
CA MET A 92 2.99 -5.37 9.62
C MET A 92 1.59 -5.73 9.10
N ASP A 93 0.90 -4.78 8.47
CA ASP A 93 -0.33 -4.99 7.73
C ASP A 93 -0.04 -5.14 6.23
N HIS A 94 -1.09 -5.36 5.44
CA HIS A 94 -1.08 -5.33 3.98
C HIS A 94 -2.49 -5.10 3.46
N MET A 95 -2.64 -4.77 2.17
CA MET A 95 -3.93 -4.41 1.56
C MET A 95 -5.01 -5.48 1.70
N GLY A 96 -4.64 -6.76 1.78
CA GLY A 96 -5.58 -7.86 1.94
C GLY A 96 -6.42 -7.83 3.23
N LEU A 97 -6.00 -7.05 4.24
CA LEU A 97 -6.72 -6.94 5.53
C LEU A 97 -7.80 -5.85 5.52
N PHE A 98 -8.01 -5.16 4.40
CA PHE A 98 -8.93 -4.02 4.31
C PHE A 98 -10.22 -4.32 3.55
N ASN A 99 -10.62 -5.60 3.44
CA ASN A 99 -11.79 -6.05 2.69
C ASN A 99 -13.06 -5.24 3.02
N HIS A 100 -13.44 -5.13 4.29
CA HIS A 100 -14.64 -4.39 4.69
C HIS A 100 -14.57 -2.90 4.39
N LEU A 101 -13.38 -2.28 4.52
CA LEU A 101 -13.20 -0.89 4.16
C LEU A 101 -13.34 -0.70 2.65
N ILE A 102 -12.74 -1.60 1.86
CA ILE A 102 -12.81 -1.56 0.40
C ILE A 102 -14.27 -1.69 -0.04
N GLU A 103 -15.01 -2.69 0.46
CA GLU A 103 -16.44 -2.88 0.17
C GLU A 103 -17.24 -1.61 0.48
N HIS A 104 -17.07 -1.06 1.68
CA HIS A 104 -17.76 0.14 2.11
C HIS A 104 -17.50 1.37 1.22
N LEU A 105 -16.27 1.52 0.73
CA LEU A 105 -15.91 2.60 -0.18
C LEU A 105 -16.50 2.39 -1.59
N LEU A 106 -16.52 1.14 -2.07
CA LEU A 106 -17.14 0.78 -3.34
C LEU A 106 -18.66 0.99 -3.34
N GLU A 107 -19.35 0.68 -2.25
CA GLU A 107 -20.78 0.99 -2.07
C GLU A 107 -21.07 2.49 -2.21
N ARG A 108 -20.08 3.33 -1.88
CA ARG A 108 -20.13 4.80 -2.05
C ARG A 108 -19.67 5.27 -3.42
N ARG A 109 -19.51 4.35 -4.36
CA ARG A 109 -19.06 4.61 -5.72
C ARG A 109 -17.74 5.40 -5.77
N LEU A 110 -16.77 5.01 -4.96
CA LEU A 110 -15.40 5.51 -5.03
C LEU A 110 -14.52 4.50 -5.76
N ASN A 111 -13.63 4.96 -6.63
CA ASN A 111 -12.50 4.15 -7.04
C ASN A 111 -11.62 3.90 -5.81
N VAL A 112 -11.24 2.66 -5.57
CA VAL A 112 -10.44 2.29 -4.40
C VAL A 112 -9.10 1.76 -4.84
N ILE A 113 -8.04 2.50 -4.53
CA ILE A 113 -6.66 2.12 -4.80
C ILE A 113 -6.01 1.65 -3.51
N CYS A 114 -5.59 0.38 -3.47
CA CYS A 114 -4.80 -0.17 -2.38
C CYS A 114 -3.44 -0.59 -2.93
N PHE A 115 -2.41 -0.49 -2.11
CA PHE A 115 -1.08 -0.97 -2.44
C PHE A 115 -0.38 -1.48 -1.20
N ASP A 116 0.57 -2.38 -1.38
CA ASP A 116 1.41 -2.85 -0.30
C ASP A 116 2.69 -2.01 -0.23
N LEU A 117 3.00 -1.53 0.98
CA LEU A 117 4.22 -0.78 1.26
C LEU A 117 5.47 -1.65 1.05
N PRO A 118 6.65 -1.08 0.75
CA PRO A 118 7.90 -1.83 0.72
C PRO A 118 8.09 -2.74 1.93
N GLY A 119 8.46 -4.00 1.70
CA GLY A 119 8.63 -5.00 2.77
C GLY A 119 7.34 -5.54 3.39
N HIS A 120 6.17 -5.30 2.74
CA HIS A 120 4.87 -5.78 3.21
C HIS A 120 4.09 -6.48 2.08
N GLY A 121 3.22 -7.39 2.46
CA GLY A 121 2.27 -8.05 1.56
C GLY A 121 2.89 -8.62 0.29
N LEU A 122 2.38 -8.19 -0.85
CA LEU A 122 2.84 -8.62 -2.18
C LEU A 122 4.04 -7.82 -2.70
N SER A 123 4.37 -6.66 -2.10
CA SER A 123 5.49 -5.81 -2.53
C SER A 123 6.85 -6.39 -2.17
N THR A 124 7.90 -5.97 -2.88
CA THR A 124 9.27 -6.40 -2.58
C THR A 124 9.84 -5.67 -1.37
N GLY A 125 10.91 -6.23 -0.80
CA GLY A 125 11.62 -5.69 0.34
C GLY A 125 11.83 -6.73 1.43
N GLN A 126 12.68 -6.43 2.40
CA GLN A 126 12.85 -7.27 3.59
C GLN A 126 11.60 -7.13 4.47
N PRO A 127 10.96 -8.24 4.90
CA PRO A 127 9.73 -8.20 5.67
C PRO A 127 9.80 -7.27 6.89
N GLY A 128 8.89 -6.30 6.96
CA GLY A 128 8.78 -5.33 8.04
C GLY A 128 10.00 -4.40 8.22
N PHE A 129 10.91 -4.35 7.26
CA PHE A 129 12.12 -3.54 7.34
C PHE A 129 12.22 -2.55 6.19
N ILE A 130 12.72 -1.36 6.48
CA ILE A 130 13.06 -0.33 5.51
C ILE A 130 14.30 0.45 5.97
N LEU A 131 15.17 0.81 5.05
CA LEU A 131 16.38 1.56 5.35
C LEU A 131 16.10 3.04 5.63
N ASP A 132 15.21 3.62 4.83
CA ASP A 132 14.82 5.03 4.94
C ASP A 132 13.28 5.15 4.91
N TYR A 133 12.72 5.84 5.89
CA TYR A 133 11.28 6.12 5.93
C TYR A 133 10.78 6.89 4.69
N ALA A 134 11.68 7.62 4.01
CA ALA A 134 11.37 8.28 2.75
C ALA A 134 10.97 7.30 1.63
N ASP A 135 11.35 6.01 1.71
CA ASP A 135 10.96 5.00 0.72
C ASP A 135 9.46 4.74 0.76
N TYR A 136 8.85 4.75 1.95
CA TYR A 136 7.39 4.67 2.08
C TYR A 136 6.69 5.87 1.44
N VAL A 137 7.25 7.07 1.62
CA VAL A 137 6.69 8.28 1.00
C VAL A 137 6.85 8.23 -0.52
N ARG A 138 7.97 7.71 -1.04
CA ARG A 138 8.19 7.50 -2.47
C ARG A 138 7.20 6.49 -3.07
N ALA A 139 6.96 5.38 -2.37
CA ALA A 139 5.95 4.41 -2.79
C ALA A 139 4.57 5.05 -2.90
N LEU A 140 4.16 5.80 -1.89
CA LEU A 140 2.90 6.57 -1.94
C LEU A 140 2.90 7.57 -3.11
N THR A 141 3.98 8.32 -3.33
CA THR A 141 4.07 9.28 -4.44
C THR A 141 3.88 8.58 -5.79
N GLY A 142 4.55 7.44 -6.01
CA GLY A 142 4.38 6.67 -7.26
C GLY A 142 2.93 6.20 -7.48
N VAL A 143 2.22 5.80 -6.41
CA VAL A 143 0.80 5.45 -6.50
C VAL A 143 -0.06 6.68 -6.81
N ILE A 144 0.24 7.84 -6.19
CA ILE A 144 -0.47 9.11 -6.47
C ILE A 144 -0.30 9.51 -7.92
N ASP A 145 0.92 9.52 -8.43
CA ASP A 145 1.23 9.96 -9.79
C ASP A 145 0.43 9.12 -10.82
N ILE A 146 0.41 7.81 -10.66
CA ILE A 146 -0.39 6.93 -11.53
C ILE A 146 -1.89 7.16 -11.33
N SER A 147 -2.35 7.32 -10.09
CA SER A 147 -3.78 7.56 -9.83
C SER A 147 -4.28 8.84 -10.50
N GLN A 148 -3.46 9.89 -10.56
CA GLN A 148 -3.79 11.15 -11.24
C GLN A 148 -3.83 11.00 -12.77
N THR A 149 -3.08 10.07 -13.37
CA THR A 149 -3.22 9.76 -14.80
C THR A 149 -4.43 8.88 -15.10
N MET A 150 -4.90 8.11 -14.14
CA MET A 150 -6.05 7.21 -14.29
C MET A 150 -7.39 7.94 -14.15
N PHE A 151 -7.46 8.96 -13.28
CA PHE A 151 -8.72 9.55 -12.87
C PHE A 151 -8.65 11.08 -12.80
N ASP A 152 -9.55 11.73 -13.51
CA ASP A 152 -9.82 13.16 -13.38
C ASP A 152 -10.95 13.38 -12.34
N LEU A 153 -10.74 12.91 -11.13
CA LEU A 153 -11.72 12.93 -10.04
C LEU A 153 -11.01 13.35 -8.74
N PRO A 154 -11.76 13.93 -7.78
CA PRO A 154 -11.19 14.29 -6.49
C PRO A 154 -10.51 13.08 -5.82
N LEU A 155 -9.22 13.19 -5.54
CA LEU A 155 -8.45 12.16 -4.87
C LEU A 155 -8.48 12.38 -3.35
N GLN A 156 -8.74 11.32 -2.62
CA GLN A 156 -8.71 11.29 -1.16
C GLN A 156 -7.72 10.19 -0.70
N ALA A 157 -7.33 10.24 0.57
CA ALA A 157 -6.56 9.15 1.15
C ALA A 157 -7.07 8.79 2.55
N ILE A 158 -6.95 7.50 2.87
CA ILE A 158 -7.17 6.93 4.20
C ILE A 158 -5.89 6.23 4.62
N GLY A 159 -5.34 6.60 5.78
CA GLY A 159 -4.13 5.96 6.30
C GLY A 159 -4.32 5.50 7.74
N GLN A 160 -4.04 4.22 7.99
CA GLN A 160 -4.10 3.64 9.33
C GLN A 160 -2.69 3.60 9.95
N SER A 161 -2.57 3.98 11.21
CA SER A 161 -1.34 3.85 12.00
C SER A 161 -0.10 4.40 11.26
N MET A 162 0.84 3.56 10.84
CA MET A 162 2.00 3.95 10.02
C MET A 162 1.57 4.57 8.69
N GLY A 163 0.52 4.06 8.04
CA GLY A 163 -0.04 4.66 6.82
C GLY A 163 -0.50 6.09 7.02
N GLY A 164 -1.12 6.39 8.17
CA GLY A 164 -1.47 7.75 8.57
C GLY A 164 -0.23 8.65 8.76
N ALA A 165 0.84 8.12 9.34
CA ALA A 165 2.11 8.85 9.49
C ALA A 165 2.79 9.12 8.12
N ILE A 166 2.70 8.18 7.18
CA ILE A 166 3.20 8.34 5.80
C ILE A 166 2.44 9.47 5.09
N LEU A 167 1.10 9.48 5.18
CA LEU A 167 0.27 10.55 4.62
C LEU A 167 0.62 11.93 5.21
N LEU A 168 0.83 12.01 6.53
CA LEU A 168 1.26 13.25 7.18
C LEU A 168 2.65 13.67 6.73
N LYS A 169 3.59 12.75 6.58
CA LYS A 169 4.93 13.05 6.08
C LYS A 169 4.88 13.55 4.63
N HIS A 170 4.05 12.94 3.80
CA HIS A 170 3.80 13.40 2.43
C HIS A 170 3.21 14.83 2.44
N LEU A 171 2.20 15.09 3.28
CA LEU A 171 1.61 16.42 3.43
C LEU A 171 2.66 17.48 3.86
N ILE A 172 3.51 17.15 4.84
CA ILE A 172 4.57 18.05 5.31
C ILE A 172 5.57 18.37 4.18
N ASN A 173 5.92 17.37 3.37
CA ASN A 173 6.89 17.53 2.30
C ASN A 173 6.33 18.30 1.08
N PHE A 174 5.05 18.12 0.77
CA PHE A 174 4.46 18.54 -0.51
C PHE A 174 3.20 19.41 -0.37
N GLY A 175 2.58 19.51 0.81
CA GLY A 175 1.28 20.16 0.99
C GLY A 175 1.25 21.68 0.76
N ARG A 176 2.43 22.31 0.61
CA ARG A 176 2.54 23.74 0.25
C ARG A 176 2.61 23.98 -1.26
N LYS A 177 2.64 22.93 -2.07
CA LYS A 177 2.61 23.05 -3.53
C LYS A 177 1.20 23.40 -3.99
N GLU A 178 1.07 24.25 -5.02
CA GLU A 178 -0.22 24.69 -5.55
C GLU A 178 -1.16 23.55 -5.94
N ASN A 179 -0.62 22.41 -6.37
CA ASN A 179 -1.39 21.25 -6.83
C ASN A 179 -1.20 20.06 -5.89
N TYR A 180 -1.47 20.23 -4.59
CA TYR A 180 -1.45 19.09 -3.67
C TYR A 180 -2.53 18.06 -4.08
N PRO A 181 -2.18 16.77 -4.24
CA PRO A 181 -3.04 15.80 -4.92
C PRO A 181 -4.31 15.44 -4.15
N PHE A 182 -4.31 15.59 -2.82
CA PHE A 182 -5.43 15.14 -2.00
C PHE A 182 -6.39 16.26 -1.62
N ALA A 183 -7.66 16.09 -1.99
CA ALA A 183 -8.76 16.93 -1.52
C ALA A 183 -9.09 16.64 -0.04
N ARG A 184 -8.81 15.43 0.45
CA ARG A 184 -9.05 15.02 1.85
C ARG A 184 -8.09 13.93 2.30
N LEU A 185 -7.62 14.04 3.55
CA LEU A 185 -6.88 13.01 4.26
C LEU A 185 -7.68 12.53 5.47
N ASN A 186 -7.89 11.23 5.57
CA ASN A 186 -8.51 10.58 6.72
C ASN A 186 -7.43 9.76 7.46
N LEU A 187 -7.12 10.15 8.66
CA LEU A 187 -6.03 9.56 9.44
C LEU A 187 -6.62 8.75 10.60
N LEU A 188 -6.45 7.44 10.55
CA LEU A 188 -6.94 6.50 11.55
C LEU A 188 -5.80 6.15 12.51
N ALA A 189 -5.85 6.67 13.74
CA ALA A 189 -4.85 6.47 14.78
C ALA A 189 -3.39 6.61 14.26
N PRO A 190 -3.01 7.74 13.63
CA PRO A 190 -1.71 7.88 12.98
C PRO A 190 -0.56 7.69 13.96
N LEU A 191 0.43 6.90 13.56
CA LEU A 191 1.62 6.63 14.38
C LEU A 191 2.58 7.82 14.36
N LEU A 192 2.31 8.83 15.17
CA LEU A 192 3.16 10.03 15.28
C LEU A 192 4.36 9.82 16.20
N ARG A 193 4.14 9.10 17.30
CA ARG A 193 5.16 8.85 18.32
C ARG A 193 4.82 7.60 19.13
N PRO A 194 5.64 6.55 19.10
CA PRO A 194 5.43 5.38 19.95
C PRO A 194 5.43 5.74 21.44
N ARG A 195 4.59 5.08 22.23
CA ARG A 195 4.58 5.22 23.70
C ARG A 195 5.97 4.85 24.24
N GLY A 196 6.49 5.65 25.17
CA GLY A 196 7.83 5.41 25.71
C GLY A 196 9.01 5.81 24.81
N TRP A 197 8.77 6.61 23.76
CA TRP A 197 9.79 7.03 22.79
C TRP A 197 11.08 7.55 23.43
N GLY A 198 10.99 8.34 24.52
CA GLY A 198 12.16 8.87 25.23
C GLY A 198 13.05 7.76 25.81
N ALA A 199 12.45 6.79 26.51
CA ALA A 199 13.16 5.66 27.09
C ALA A 199 13.72 4.73 26.01
N ASN A 200 12.92 4.42 24.96
CA ASN A 200 13.34 3.61 23.84
C ASN A 200 14.48 4.26 23.05
N ARG A 201 14.47 5.58 22.87
CA ARG A 201 15.56 6.31 22.21
C ARG A 201 16.85 6.27 23.05
N LEU A 202 16.75 6.36 24.36
CA LEU A 202 17.90 6.23 25.24
C LEU A 202 18.46 4.80 25.23
N LEU A 203 17.60 3.79 25.37
CA LEU A 203 17.96 2.39 25.28
C LEU A 203 18.63 2.06 23.93
N PHE A 204 18.07 2.55 22.83
CA PHE A 204 18.66 2.37 21.50
C PHE A 204 20.06 3.00 21.38
N ARG A 205 20.25 4.21 21.96
CA ARG A 205 21.58 4.84 22.01
C ARG A 205 22.58 4.01 22.81
N LEU A 206 22.15 3.45 23.94
CA LEU A 206 22.99 2.57 24.77
C LEU A 206 23.34 1.28 24.04
N VAL A 207 22.36 0.58 23.46
CA VAL A 207 22.60 -0.64 22.67
C VAL A 207 23.58 -0.36 21.52
N ARG A 208 23.47 0.78 20.86
CA ARG A 208 24.36 1.18 19.77
C ARG A 208 25.80 1.43 20.23
N LEU A 209 26.00 1.89 21.46
CA LEU A 209 27.33 2.05 22.06
C LEU A 209 28.01 0.71 22.34
N PHE A 210 27.22 -0.34 22.68
CA PHE A 210 27.74 -1.67 23.01
C PHE A 210 27.77 -2.63 21.80
N SER A 211 27.01 -2.37 20.73
CA SER A 211 26.88 -3.25 19.58
C SER A 211 27.81 -2.90 18.43
N GLY A 212 28.96 -2.33 18.67
CA GLY A 212 30.01 -2.00 17.68
C GLY A 212 29.45 -1.64 16.29
N SER A 213 29.87 -0.59 15.67
CA SER A 213 29.34 0.18 14.51
C SER A 213 29.03 -0.59 13.20
N SER A 214 28.47 -1.79 13.27
CA SER A 214 28.33 -2.67 12.10
C SER A 214 26.94 -2.76 11.46
N LYS A 215 25.93 -2.03 11.88
CA LYS A 215 24.66 -1.97 11.11
C LYS A 215 23.99 -0.62 11.31
N ARG A 216 23.83 0.11 10.21
CA ARG A 216 22.99 1.32 10.15
C ARG A 216 21.54 0.89 10.36
N VAL A 217 21.04 1.07 11.58
CA VAL A 217 19.65 0.85 11.92
C VAL A 217 19.06 2.22 12.25
N PHE A 218 18.18 2.68 11.40
CA PHE A 218 17.41 3.93 11.47
C PHE A 218 18.21 5.26 11.49
N ARG A 219 18.25 5.93 10.36
CA ARG A 219 18.37 7.39 10.26
C ARG A 219 17.00 8.04 10.08
#